data_b25fad5d58e23020f0efe44b09e4636a
#
_entry.id   b25fad5d58e23020f0efe44b09e4636a
#
_cell.length_a   1.000
_cell.length_b   1.000
_cell.length_c   1.000
_cell.angle_alpha   90.00
_cell.angle_beta   90.00
_cell.angle_gamma   90.00
#
_symmetry.space_group_name_H-M   'P 1'
#
loop_
_entity.id
_entity.type
_entity.pdbx_description
1 polymer ?
#
loop_
_entity_poly.entity_id
_entity_poly.type
_entity_poly.pdbx_seq_one_letter_code
_entity_poly.pdbx_strand_id
1 'polypeptide(L)' 'MRPRTYEITFTGQAGTTLRAEFEDCEMSIGAATTILRAELPDQAALLGLMYRITGLGLDVVQLRIVTSAPRDD' A
#
# COMPACT_ATOMS: atom_id res chain seq x y z
N MET A 1 20.36 -1.06 0.93
CA MET A 1 19.32 -0.18 0.39
C MET A 1 18.34 0.19 1.49
N ARG A 2 17.93 1.43 1.51
CA ARG A 2 17.03 1.88 2.57
C ARG A 2 15.60 1.50 2.27
N PRO A 3 14.86 1.03 3.25
CA PRO A 3 13.45 0.81 3.05
C PRO A 3 12.74 2.14 2.80
N ARG A 4 11.68 2.07 2.05
CA ARG A 4 10.87 3.24 1.74
C ARG A 4 9.42 2.95 2.05
N THR A 5 8.69 4.00 2.38
CA THR A 5 7.27 3.88 2.62
C THR A 5 6.53 4.19 1.33
N TYR A 6 5.70 3.28 0.91
CA TYR A 6 4.90 3.42 -0.29
C TYR A 6 3.44 3.57 0.09
N GLU A 7 2.75 4.41 -0.63
CA GLU A 7 1.33 4.63 -0.42
C GLU A 7 0.62 4.23 -1.69
N ILE A 8 -0.24 3.22 -1.60
CA ILE A 8 -0.94 2.68 -2.74
C ILE A 8 -2.43 2.94 -2.56
N THR A 9 -3.02 3.64 -3.51
CA THR A 9 -4.44 3.92 -3.50
C THR A 9 -5.11 2.99 -4.50
N PHE A 10 -6.13 2.29 -4.07
CA PHE A 10 -6.86 1.39 -4.97
C PHE A 10 -8.35 1.49 -4.73
N THR A 11 -9.12 1.11 -5.74
CA THR A 11 -10.57 1.07 -5.66
C THR A 11 -11.00 -0.35 -5.41
N GLY A 12 -12.21 -0.51 -4.90
CA GLY A 12 -12.75 -1.80 -4.60
C GLY A 12 -13.13 -1.86 -3.14
N GLN A 13 -13.81 -2.92 -2.76
CA GLN A 13 -14.27 -3.03 -1.39
C GLN A 13 -13.23 -3.71 -0.54
N ALA A 14 -12.72 -2.96 0.42
CA ALA A 14 -11.80 -3.50 1.36
C ALA A 14 -12.60 -4.16 2.48
N GLY A 15 -12.78 -5.45 2.39
CA GLY A 15 -13.47 -6.18 3.43
C GLY A 15 -12.53 -6.62 4.52
N THR A 16 -13.06 -7.39 5.46
CA THR A 16 -12.26 -7.91 6.54
C THR A 16 -11.14 -8.81 6.05
N THR A 17 -11.37 -9.51 4.94
CA THR A 17 -10.35 -10.36 4.35
C THR A 17 -9.13 -9.54 3.94
N LEU A 18 -9.38 -8.37 3.36
CA LEU A 18 -8.28 -7.51 2.93
C LEU A 18 -7.50 -7.00 4.12
N ARG A 19 -8.18 -6.64 5.20
CA ARG A 19 -7.49 -6.19 6.40
C ARG A 19 -6.62 -7.28 6.98
N ALA A 20 -7.12 -8.50 6.98
CA ALA A 20 -6.35 -9.63 7.50
C ALA A 20 -5.13 -9.90 6.64
N GLU A 21 -5.27 -9.72 5.32
CA GLU A 21 -4.20 -9.96 4.39
C GLU A 21 -3.04 -8.98 4.57
N PHE A 22 -3.35 -7.75 4.94
CA PHE A 22 -2.36 -6.69 5.09
C PHE A 22 -2.35 -6.12 6.51
N GLU A 23 -2.46 -6.98 7.49
CA GLU A 23 -2.60 -6.52 8.88
C GLU A 23 -1.35 -5.82 9.40
N ASP A 24 -0.19 -6.08 8.78
CA ASP A 24 1.04 -5.42 9.18
C ASP A 24 1.27 -4.11 8.44
N CYS A 25 0.29 -3.65 7.67
CA CYS A 25 0.36 -2.40 6.96
C CYS A 25 -0.70 -1.44 7.48
N GLU A 26 -0.44 -0.15 7.31
CA GLU A 26 -1.46 0.84 7.63
C GLU A 26 -2.46 0.94 6.51
N MET A 27 -3.73 0.96 6.85
CA MET A 27 -4.79 1.02 5.85
C MET A 27 -5.80 2.08 6.25
N SER A 28 -6.09 2.98 5.32
CA SER A 28 -7.13 3.99 5.49
C SER A 28 -8.22 3.75 4.48
N ILE A 29 -9.44 3.61 4.95
CA ILE A 29 -10.58 3.30 4.09
C ILE A 29 -11.40 4.55 3.89
N GLY A 30 -11.50 4.99 2.64
CA GLY A 30 -12.35 6.11 2.28
C GLY A 30 -13.66 5.63 1.70
N ALA A 31 -14.42 6.57 1.15
CA ALA A 31 -15.74 6.27 0.62
C ALA A 31 -15.66 5.37 -0.62
N ALA A 32 -14.70 5.63 -1.48
CA ALA A 32 -14.59 4.91 -2.74
C ALA A 32 -13.21 4.29 -2.94
N THR A 33 -12.25 4.65 -2.14
CA THR A 33 -10.89 4.16 -2.30
C THR A 33 -10.32 3.74 -0.97
N THR A 34 -9.30 2.91 -1.04
CA THR A 34 -8.54 2.51 0.13
C THR A 34 -7.09 2.87 -0.11
N ILE A 35 -6.45 3.38 0.90
CA ILE A 35 -5.04 3.73 0.84
C ILE A 35 -4.27 2.80 1.75
N LEU A 36 -3.31 2.10 1.17
CA LEU A 36 -2.46 1.18 1.91
C LEU A 36 -1.07 1.78 2.00
N ARG A 37 -0.56 1.86 3.20
CA ARG A 37 0.79 2.40 3.43
C ARG A 37 1.66 1.29 3.96
N ALA A 38 2.75 1.01 3.27
CA ALA A 38 3.63 -0.09 3.63
C ALA A 38 5.09 0.33 3.50
N GLU A 39 5.89 -0.05 4.46
CA GLU A 39 7.32 0.16 4.38
C GLU A 39 7.94 -1.08 3.76
N LEU A 40 8.59 -0.90 2.62
CA LEU A 40 9.10 -2.01 1.83
C LEU A 40 10.60 -1.84 1.62
N PRO A 41 11.34 -2.95 1.65
CA PRO A 41 12.80 -2.87 1.55
C PRO A 41 13.31 -2.52 0.15
N ASP A 42 12.56 -2.89 -0.89
CA ASP A 42 13.01 -2.65 -2.26
C ASP A 42 11.83 -2.68 -3.21
N GLN A 43 12.11 -2.47 -4.48
CA GLN A 43 11.07 -2.44 -5.50
C GLN A 43 10.49 -3.81 -5.80
N ALA A 44 11.27 -4.86 -5.59
CA ALA A 44 10.74 -6.21 -5.80
C ALA A 44 9.61 -6.50 -4.82
N ALA A 45 9.77 -6.04 -3.58
CA ALA A 45 8.72 -6.19 -2.58
C ALA A 45 7.48 -5.38 -2.97
N LEU A 46 7.69 -4.20 -3.56
CA LEU A 46 6.59 -3.38 -4.03
C LEU A 46 5.80 -4.09 -5.13
N LEU A 47 6.50 -4.67 -6.09
CA LEU A 47 5.84 -5.41 -7.16
C LEU A 47 5.05 -6.59 -6.62
N GLY A 48 5.62 -7.29 -5.64
CA GLY A 48 4.91 -8.39 -5.01
C GLY A 48 3.64 -7.94 -4.34
N LEU A 49 3.70 -6.79 -3.65
CA LEU A 49 2.53 -6.24 -2.99
C LEU A 49 1.47 -5.85 -4.01
N MET A 50 1.88 -5.24 -5.12
CA MET A 50 0.94 -4.85 -6.16
C MET A 50 0.28 -6.07 -6.81
N TYR A 51 1.03 -7.14 -7.00
CA TYR A 51 0.45 -8.38 -7.51
C TYR A 51 -0.59 -8.93 -6.56
N ARG A 52 -0.35 -8.84 -5.26
CA ARG A 52 -1.32 -9.31 -4.29
C ARG A 52 -2.59 -8.49 -4.35
N ILE A 53 -2.45 -7.17 -4.47
CA ILE A 53 -3.61 -6.27 -4.53
C ILE A 53 -4.43 -6.56 -5.79
N THR A 54 -3.77 -6.62 -6.94
CA THR A 54 -4.50 -6.85 -8.20
C THR A 54 -5.07 -8.26 -8.25
N GLY A 55 -4.38 -9.22 -7.63
CA GLY A 55 -4.89 -10.58 -7.57
C GLY A 55 -6.16 -10.71 -6.79
N LEU A 56 -6.46 -9.74 -5.91
CA LEU A 56 -7.71 -9.72 -5.16
C LEU A 56 -8.83 -9.01 -5.93
N GLY A 57 -8.56 -8.58 -7.15
CA GLY A 57 -9.57 -7.92 -7.96
C GLY A 57 -9.67 -6.43 -7.72
N LEU A 58 -8.68 -5.85 -7.09
CA LEU A 58 -8.68 -4.42 -6.79
C LEU A 58 -7.89 -3.67 -7.85
N ASP A 59 -8.30 -2.45 -8.15
CA ASP A 59 -7.65 -1.63 -9.15
C ASP A 59 -6.79 -0.57 -8.49
N VAL A 60 -5.51 -0.60 -8.77
CA VAL A 60 -4.59 0.41 -8.26
C VAL A 60 -4.76 1.67 -9.11
N VAL A 61 -5.05 2.78 -8.46
CA VAL A 61 -5.28 4.04 -9.15
C VAL A 61 -4.15 5.03 -8.92
N GLN A 62 -3.36 4.84 -7.87
CA GLN A 62 -2.26 5.75 -7.59
C GLN A 62 -1.22 5.04 -6.74
N LEU A 63 0.03 5.32 -7.04
CA LEU A 63 1.16 4.81 -6.26
C LEU A 63 2.10 5.99 -6.03
N ARG A 64 2.49 6.20 -4.78
CA ARG A 64 3.44 7.24 -4.48
C ARG A 64 4.41 6.79 -3.41
N ILE A 65 5.59 7.36 -3.45
CA ILE A 65 6.60 7.15 -2.43
C ILE A 65 6.42 8.26 -1.41
N VAL A 66 6.21 7.86 -0.17
CA VAL A 66 6.11 8.83 0.91
C VAL A 66 7.51 9.00 1.46
N THR A 67 8.11 10.13 1.20
CA THR A 67 9.41 10.38 1.79
C THR A 67 9.19 10.60 3.27
N SER A 68 9.80 9.78 4.03
CA SER A 68 9.78 10.02 5.44
C SER A 68 10.49 11.35 5.64
N ALA A 69 9.94 12.12 6.42
CA ALA A 69 10.37 13.43 6.67
C ALA A 69 11.81 13.51 6.93
N PRO A 70 12.35 14.35 6.44
CA PRO A 70 13.71 14.45 6.66
C PRO A 70 14.09 15.04 7.96
N ARG A 71 13.88 14.96 8.19
CA ARG A 71 14.32 15.28 8.85
C ARG A 71 15.21 15.90 8.86
N ASP A 72 15.35 16.43 9.04
CA ASP A 72 16.03 16.97 8.87
C ASP A 72 16.86 16.94 9.08
N ASP A 73 17.13 16.83 9.21
CA ASP A 73 17.67 16.84 9.22
C ASP A 73 18.10 17.18 9.13
#